data_cd06a567ec515105a4cd44b652078c88
#
_entry.id   cd06a567ec515105a4cd44b652078c88
#
_cell.length_a   1.000
_cell.length_b   1.000
_cell.length_c   1.000
_cell.angle_alpha   90.00
_cell.angle_beta   90.00
_cell.angle_gamma   90.00
#
_symmetry.space_group_name_H-M   'P 1'
#
loop_
_entity.id
_entity.type
_entity.pdbx_description
1 polymer ?
#
loop_
_entity_poly.entity_id
_entity_poly.type
_entity_poly.pdbx_seq_one_letter_code
_entity_poly.pdbx_strand_id
1 'polypeptide(L)'
;MLCREVKVLVFDQYGTIVDMQKGLTEAVTPFLQKKKWDGQPNSFVTWWRRTHFENSMIDALCDRGHTPYRQIGHRSVSYVMDRCGIAYTQDEVRWLVSQIETLKPFGDVVAGLETLRSNGYKLAILSNGDRDMLKAAGPYIGFPFDFVISVQEAGYFKPHWRTYAKAEEIIGEERSSILFVANHAFDCIGAKAFGMRTAFIDRRKRPFGETQHQPDLIVADFKELAETLA
;
A
#
# COMPACT_ATOMS: atom_id res chain seq x y z
N MET A 1 20.82 -8.14 16.13
CA MET A 1 21.75 -7.86 15.02
C MET A 1 21.07 -7.09 13.86
N LEU A 2 19.80 -7.32 13.60
CA LEU A 2 19.07 -6.60 12.50
C LEU A 2 19.08 -5.08 12.68
N CYS A 3 18.83 -4.61 13.90
CA CYS A 3 18.73 -3.18 14.24
C CYS A 3 20.00 -2.36 13.97
N ARG A 4 21.19 -2.98 14.05
CA ARG A 4 22.47 -2.25 13.86
C ARG A 4 22.82 -1.97 12.40
N GLU A 5 22.17 -2.64 11.45
CA GLU A 5 22.46 -2.54 10.03
C GLU A 5 21.38 -1.78 9.26
N VAL A 6 20.16 -1.71 9.80
CA VAL A 6 19.05 -0.99 9.20
C VAL A 6 19.16 0.51 9.51
N LYS A 7 19.06 1.34 8.48
CA LYS A 7 19.06 2.81 8.58
C LYS A 7 17.74 3.42 8.18
N VAL A 8 17.04 2.78 7.24
CA VAL A 8 15.81 3.30 6.65
C VAL A 8 14.73 2.22 6.67
N LEU A 9 13.54 2.60 7.12
CA LEU A 9 12.34 1.79 6.97
C LEU A 9 11.51 2.34 5.81
N VAL A 10 11.17 1.47 4.87
CA VAL A 10 10.33 1.79 3.72
C VAL A 10 9.00 1.06 3.84
N PHE A 11 7.91 1.80 3.90
CA PHE A 11 6.57 1.26 4.13
C PHE A 11 5.73 1.23 2.86
N ASP A 12 5.03 0.12 2.63
CA ASP A 12 3.85 0.13 1.78
C ASP A 12 2.76 1.01 2.41
N GLN A 13 1.93 1.66 1.59
CA GLN A 13 0.89 2.56 2.08
C GLN A 13 -0.47 1.88 2.24
N TYR A 14 -0.99 1.30 1.14
CA TYR A 14 -2.38 0.85 1.08
C TYR A 14 -2.60 -0.51 1.76
N GLY A 15 -3.18 -0.51 2.94
CA GLY A 15 -3.41 -1.69 3.78
C GLY A 15 -2.28 -1.95 4.79
N THR A 16 -1.19 -1.18 4.74
CA THR A 16 -0.08 -1.22 5.69
C THR A 16 -0.11 0.01 6.62
N ILE A 17 0.03 1.21 6.05
CA ILE A 17 -0.13 2.49 6.77
C ILE A 17 -1.62 2.82 6.94
N VAL A 18 -2.40 2.83 5.84
CA VAL A 18 -3.81 3.22 5.85
C VAL A 18 -4.74 2.01 5.77
N ASP A 19 -5.85 2.05 6.53
CA ASP A 19 -6.88 1.01 6.48
C ASP A 19 -7.78 1.18 5.24
N MET A 20 -7.27 0.71 4.11
CA MET A 20 -7.96 0.85 2.83
C MET A 20 -9.30 0.08 2.80
N GLN A 21 -9.38 -1.09 3.45
CA GLN A 21 -10.63 -1.87 3.43
C GLN A 21 -11.74 -1.16 4.21
N LYS A 22 -11.44 -0.75 5.44
CA LYS A 22 -12.41 -0.08 6.30
C LYS A 22 -12.79 1.28 5.73
N GLY A 23 -11.80 2.12 5.42
CA GLY A 23 -12.04 3.49 4.95
C GLY A 23 -12.86 3.54 3.66
N LEU A 24 -12.54 2.70 2.67
CA LEU A 24 -13.35 2.61 1.45
C LEU A 24 -14.74 2.04 1.73
N THR A 25 -14.88 1.04 2.61
CA THR A 25 -16.21 0.49 2.96
C THR A 25 -17.09 1.56 3.59
N GLU A 26 -16.55 2.36 4.51
CA GLU A 26 -17.28 3.48 5.12
C GLU A 26 -17.70 4.52 4.07
N ALA A 27 -16.80 4.88 3.15
CA ALA A 27 -17.07 5.86 2.11
C ALA A 27 -18.12 5.40 1.08
N VAL A 28 -18.07 4.13 0.65
CA VAL A 28 -18.99 3.63 -0.38
C VAL A 28 -20.37 3.25 0.16
N THR A 29 -20.52 2.97 1.45
CA THR A 29 -21.77 2.49 2.04
C THR A 29 -22.96 3.43 1.76
N PRO A 30 -22.89 4.76 2.04
CA PRO A 30 -23.99 5.66 1.74
C PRO A 30 -24.30 5.75 0.24
N PHE A 31 -23.27 5.67 -0.61
CA PHE A 31 -23.41 5.68 -2.06
C PHE A 31 -24.19 4.45 -2.54
N LEU A 32 -23.81 3.24 -2.11
CA LEU A 32 -24.47 2.00 -2.50
C LEU A 32 -25.92 1.93 -1.98
N GLN A 33 -26.18 2.45 -0.78
CA GLN A 33 -27.53 2.59 -0.24
C GLN A 33 -28.40 3.50 -1.12
N LYS A 34 -27.87 4.67 -1.54
CA LYS A 34 -28.55 5.58 -2.49
C LYS A 34 -28.86 4.89 -3.83
N LYS A 35 -27.99 4.00 -4.29
CA LYS A 35 -28.20 3.18 -5.50
C LYS A 35 -29.18 2.02 -5.27
N LYS A 36 -29.67 1.81 -4.05
CA LYS A 36 -30.55 0.70 -3.66
C LYS A 36 -29.95 -0.67 -3.98
N TRP A 37 -28.62 -0.77 -3.92
CA TRP A 37 -27.96 -2.05 -4.06
C TRP A 37 -28.03 -2.82 -2.76
N ASP A 38 -28.47 -4.08 -2.82
CA ASP A 38 -28.75 -4.96 -1.67
C ASP A 38 -27.54 -5.80 -1.23
N GLY A 39 -26.43 -5.70 -1.94
CA GLY A 39 -25.20 -6.42 -1.59
C GLY A 39 -24.43 -5.79 -0.42
N GLN A 40 -23.39 -6.49 0.01
CA GLN A 40 -22.55 -6.06 1.12
C GLN A 40 -21.48 -5.04 0.67
N PRO A 41 -21.44 -3.80 1.21
CA PRO A 41 -20.45 -2.80 0.83
C PRO A 41 -18.99 -3.26 0.99
N ASN A 42 -18.70 -4.06 2.02
CA ASN A 42 -17.40 -4.67 2.23
C ASN A 42 -16.99 -5.61 1.07
N SER A 43 -17.93 -6.38 0.54
CA SER A 43 -17.69 -7.27 -0.61
C SER A 43 -17.44 -6.46 -1.89
N PHE A 44 -18.19 -5.36 -2.11
CA PHE A 44 -17.93 -4.44 -3.21
C PHE A 44 -16.51 -3.89 -3.18
N VAL A 45 -16.05 -3.41 -2.02
CA VAL A 45 -14.69 -2.91 -1.83
C VAL A 45 -13.64 -4.01 -2.03
N THR A 46 -13.93 -5.24 -1.57
CA THR A 46 -13.04 -6.38 -1.76
C THR A 46 -12.86 -6.69 -3.26
N TRP A 47 -13.93 -6.70 -4.05
CA TRP A 47 -13.87 -6.90 -5.50
C TRP A 47 -13.14 -5.75 -6.19
N TRP A 48 -13.43 -4.48 -5.82
CA TRP A 48 -12.73 -3.32 -6.35
C TRP A 48 -11.22 -3.41 -6.11
N ARG A 49 -10.80 -3.62 -4.86
CA ARG A 49 -9.38 -3.72 -4.48
C ARG A 49 -8.68 -4.87 -5.21
N ARG A 50 -9.35 -6.03 -5.30
CA ARG A 50 -8.82 -7.20 -6.02
C ARG A 50 -8.64 -6.88 -7.51
N THR A 51 -9.66 -6.37 -8.17
CA THR A 51 -9.59 -6.02 -9.60
C THR A 51 -8.53 -4.94 -9.85
N HIS A 52 -8.44 -3.94 -8.97
CA HIS A 52 -7.41 -2.90 -9.04
C HIS A 52 -6.00 -3.49 -8.94
N PHE A 53 -5.79 -4.36 -7.96
CA PHE A 53 -4.52 -5.05 -7.77
C PHE A 53 -4.16 -5.96 -8.96
N GLU A 54 -5.09 -6.79 -9.42
CA GLU A 54 -4.89 -7.68 -10.58
C GLU A 54 -4.48 -6.90 -11.84
N ASN A 55 -5.14 -5.78 -12.12
CA ASN A 55 -4.79 -4.92 -13.27
C ASN A 55 -3.42 -4.25 -13.11
N SER A 56 -3.04 -3.86 -11.91
CA SER A 56 -1.69 -3.33 -11.62
C SER A 56 -0.62 -4.40 -11.84
N MET A 57 -0.90 -5.66 -11.44
CA MET A 57 0.00 -6.80 -11.67
C MET A 57 0.16 -7.12 -13.15
N ILE A 58 -0.94 -7.09 -13.90
CA ILE A 58 -0.92 -7.33 -15.36
C ILE A 58 -0.08 -6.25 -16.04
N ASP A 59 -0.25 -4.98 -15.67
CA ASP A 59 0.53 -3.86 -16.22
C ASP A 59 2.04 -4.07 -15.97
N ALA A 60 2.41 -4.48 -14.76
CA ALA A 60 3.80 -4.77 -14.40
C ALA A 60 4.40 -5.96 -15.16
N LEU A 61 3.60 -7.02 -15.39
CA LEU A 61 4.04 -8.26 -16.05
C LEU A 61 4.11 -8.12 -17.57
N CYS A 62 3.23 -7.30 -18.18
CA CYS A 62 3.16 -7.15 -19.64
C CYS A 62 4.24 -6.24 -20.21
N ASP A 63 4.98 -5.51 -19.36
CA ASP A 63 6.05 -4.59 -19.75
C ASP A 63 5.65 -3.58 -20.86
N ARG A 64 4.40 -3.09 -20.79
CA ARG A 64 3.80 -2.17 -21.80
C ARG A 64 3.77 -0.71 -21.35
N GLY A 65 4.61 -0.34 -20.42
CA GLY A 65 4.60 0.98 -19.77
C GLY A 65 3.73 0.99 -18.52
N HIS A 66 3.54 2.17 -17.96
CA HIS A 66 2.85 2.38 -16.70
C HIS A 66 1.51 3.07 -16.91
N THR A 67 0.42 2.38 -16.57
CA THR A 67 -0.90 3.02 -16.48
C THR A 67 -1.03 3.70 -15.10
N PRO A 68 -1.42 4.99 -15.00
CA PRO A 68 -1.63 5.63 -13.72
C PRO A 68 -2.56 4.83 -12.80
N TYR A 69 -2.20 4.72 -11.52
CA TYR A 69 -2.96 3.95 -10.53
C TYR A 69 -4.41 4.42 -10.43
N ARG A 70 -4.65 5.74 -10.48
CA ARG A 70 -5.99 6.33 -10.54
C ARG A 70 -6.78 5.83 -11.75
N GLN A 71 -6.15 5.73 -12.91
CA GLN A 71 -6.83 5.24 -14.12
C GLN A 71 -7.21 3.77 -14.01
N ILE A 72 -6.34 2.93 -13.46
CA ILE A 72 -6.67 1.53 -13.13
C ILE A 72 -7.83 1.51 -12.12
N GLY A 73 -7.83 2.39 -11.13
CA GLY A 73 -8.93 2.56 -10.18
C GLY A 73 -10.27 2.84 -10.86
N HIS A 74 -10.31 3.77 -11.81
CA HIS A 74 -11.53 4.07 -12.57
C HIS A 74 -12.06 2.85 -13.32
N ARG A 75 -11.19 2.12 -14.04
CA ARG A 75 -11.56 0.89 -14.75
C ARG A 75 -12.08 -0.19 -13.80
N SER A 76 -11.42 -0.34 -12.66
CA SER A 76 -11.78 -1.36 -11.66
C SER A 76 -13.12 -1.06 -10.99
N VAL A 77 -13.40 0.19 -10.66
CA VAL A 77 -14.70 0.61 -10.09
C VAL A 77 -15.80 0.40 -11.12
N SER A 78 -15.62 0.86 -12.37
CA SER A 78 -16.59 0.66 -13.45
C SER A 78 -16.90 -0.83 -13.65
N TYR A 79 -15.87 -1.68 -13.72
CA TYR A 79 -16.04 -3.12 -13.84
C TYR A 79 -16.86 -3.72 -12.67
N VAL A 80 -16.61 -3.30 -11.44
CA VAL A 80 -17.35 -3.82 -10.28
C VAL A 80 -18.78 -3.31 -10.27
N MET A 81 -19.03 -2.04 -10.68
CA MET A 81 -20.39 -1.51 -10.87
C MET A 81 -21.19 -2.32 -11.89
N ASP A 82 -20.59 -2.58 -13.05
CA ASP A 82 -21.21 -3.39 -14.12
C ASP A 82 -21.53 -4.80 -13.62
N ARG A 83 -20.56 -5.43 -12.93
CA ARG A 83 -20.72 -6.76 -12.32
C ARG A 83 -21.86 -6.81 -11.30
N CYS A 84 -22.07 -5.73 -10.57
CA CYS A 84 -23.14 -5.60 -9.56
C CYS A 84 -24.48 -5.15 -10.14
N GLY A 85 -24.55 -4.83 -11.43
CA GLY A 85 -25.74 -4.27 -12.06
C GLY A 85 -26.11 -2.87 -11.55
N ILE A 86 -25.12 -2.09 -11.09
CA ILE A 86 -25.31 -0.75 -10.53
C ILE A 86 -25.11 0.27 -11.64
N ALA A 87 -26.17 1.04 -11.97
CA ALA A 87 -26.04 2.16 -12.89
C ALA A 87 -25.19 3.29 -12.28
N TYR A 88 -24.24 3.82 -13.05
CA TYR A 88 -23.31 4.84 -12.59
C TYR A 88 -22.99 5.89 -13.67
N THR A 89 -22.47 7.01 -13.24
CA THR A 89 -21.86 8.04 -14.08
C THR A 89 -20.34 8.04 -13.91
N GLN A 90 -19.62 8.63 -14.86
CA GLN A 90 -18.16 8.77 -14.76
C GLN A 90 -17.75 9.69 -13.59
N ASP A 91 -18.59 10.66 -13.21
CA ASP A 91 -18.35 11.50 -12.03
C ASP A 91 -18.42 10.69 -10.73
N GLU A 92 -19.36 9.76 -10.63
CA GLU A 92 -19.47 8.85 -9.49
C GLU A 92 -18.24 7.92 -9.39
N VAL A 93 -17.75 7.42 -10.52
CA VAL A 93 -16.52 6.62 -10.57
C VAL A 93 -15.32 7.45 -10.10
N ARG A 94 -15.19 8.68 -10.60
CA ARG A 94 -14.11 9.60 -10.17
C ARG A 94 -14.18 9.89 -8.68
N TRP A 95 -15.36 10.16 -8.18
CA TRP A 95 -15.58 10.41 -6.74
C TRP A 95 -15.21 9.19 -5.88
N LEU A 96 -15.62 7.99 -6.28
CA LEU A 96 -15.28 6.76 -5.54
C LEU A 96 -13.77 6.56 -5.49
N VAL A 97 -13.06 6.73 -6.60
CA VAL A 97 -11.61 6.55 -6.65
C VAL A 97 -10.89 7.63 -5.84
N SER A 98 -11.39 8.86 -5.79
CA SER A 98 -10.80 9.92 -4.96
C SER A 98 -10.85 9.62 -3.46
N GLN A 99 -11.73 8.72 -3.00
CA GLN A 99 -11.77 8.31 -1.60
C GLN A 99 -10.49 7.57 -1.15
N ILE A 100 -9.70 7.04 -2.08
CA ILE A 100 -8.37 6.46 -1.78
C ILE A 100 -7.43 7.52 -1.19
N GLU A 101 -7.61 8.78 -1.57
CA GLU A 101 -6.74 9.89 -1.15
C GLU A 101 -7.05 10.41 0.27
N THR A 102 -8.19 10.01 0.85
CA THR A 102 -8.65 10.48 2.16
C THR A 102 -8.57 9.41 3.26
N LEU A 103 -7.94 8.28 2.95
CA LEU A 103 -7.83 7.16 3.88
C LEU A 103 -6.99 7.52 5.11
N LYS A 104 -7.47 7.09 6.27
CA LYS A 104 -6.79 7.30 7.55
C LYS A 104 -5.86 6.14 7.88
N PRO A 105 -4.78 6.38 8.64
CA PRO A 105 -3.91 5.33 9.14
C PRO A 105 -4.64 4.41 10.12
N PHE A 106 -4.10 3.19 10.28
CA PHE A 106 -4.49 2.35 11.42
C PHE A 106 -4.08 3.03 12.73
N GLY A 107 -4.78 2.71 13.82
CA GLY A 107 -4.62 3.40 15.09
C GLY A 107 -3.25 3.24 15.76
N ASP A 108 -2.49 2.22 15.38
CA ASP A 108 -1.14 1.93 15.89
C ASP A 108 -0.01 2.63 15.11
N VAL A 109 -0.33 3.16 13.91
CA VAL A 109 0.68 3.59 12.93
C VAL A 109 1.43 4.83 13.38
N VAL A 110 0.72 5.91 13.69
CA VAL A 110 1.38 7.21 13.95
C VAL A 110 2.31 7.11 15.15
N ALA A 111 1.83 6.53 16.27
CA ALA A 111 2.65 6.34 17.48
C ALA A 111 3.86 5.43 17.22
N GLY A 112 3.69 4.35 16.45
CA GLY A 112 4.80 3.47 16.07
C GLY A 112 5.83 4.17 15.19
N LEU A 113 5.40 4.99 14.22
CA LEU A 113 6.29 5.78 13.38
C LEU A 113 7.05 6.84 14.18
N GLU A 114 6.42 7.50 15.15
CA GLU A 114 7.07 8.45 16.06
C GLU A 114 8.17 7.77 16.89
N THR A 115 7.90 6.57 17.40
CA THR A 115 8.90 5.77 18.14
C THR A 115 10.07 5.37 17.24
N LEU A 116 9.79 4.86 16.03
CA LEU A 116 10.84 4.48 15.08
C LEU A 116 11.71 5.69 14.69
N ARG A 117 11.12 6.86 14.49
CA ARG A 117 11.87 8.10 14.25
C ARG A 117 12.73 8.50 15.43
N SER A 118 12.21 8.37 16.67
CA SER A 118 12.96 8.66 17.90
C SER A 118 14.14 7.72 18.09
N ASN A 119 14.04 6.48 17.56
CA ASN A 119 15.13 5.50 17.55
C ASN A 119 16.18 5.80 16.46
N GLY A 120 16.02 6.88 15.69
CA GLY A 120 17.01 7.36 14.72
C GLY A 120 16.83 6.84 13.29
N TYR A 121 15.75 6.12 12.99
CA TYR A 121 15.48 5.65 11.63
C TYR A 121 14.95 6.75 10.72
N LYS A 122 15.40 6.78 9.46
CA LYS A 122 14.71 7.49 8.39
C LYS A 122 13.50 6.67 7.95
N LEU A 123 12.39 7.35 7.64
CA LEU A 123 11.11 6.71 7.33
C LEU A 123 10.62 7.14 5.95
N ALA A 124 10.34 6.17 5.09
CA ALA A 124 9.93 6.39 3.71
C ALA A 124 8.63 5.64 3.37
N ILE A 125 7.87 6.16 2.43
CA ILE A 125 6.78 5.43 1.75
C ILE A 125 7.25 5.01 0.37
N LEU A 126 6.93 3.77 -0.04
CA LEU A 126 6.96 3.30 -1.42
C LEU A 126 5.57 2.73 -1.76
N SER A 127 4.83 3.44 -2.60
CA SER A 127 3.41 3.15 -2.86
C SER A 127 3.11 2.97 -4.34
N ASN A 128 2.15 2.09 -4.65
CA ASN A 128 1.57 1.94 -5.98
C ASN A 128 0.70 3.14 -6.40
N GLY A 129 0.38 4.06 -5.50
CA GLY A 129 -0.37 5.28 -5.79
C GLY A 129 0.38 6.26 -6.68
N ASP A 130 -0.35 7.04 -7.47
CA ASP A 130 0.22 8.13 -8.26
C ASP A 130 0.80 9.22 -7.35
N ARG A 131 1.78 9.96 -7.83
CA ARG A 131 2.52 10.98 -7.06
C ARG A 131 1.60 12.04 -6.45
N ASP A 132 0.61 12.50 -7.22
CA ASP A 132 -0.37 13.49 -6.76
C ASP A 132 -1.35 12.90 -5.74
N MET A 133 -1.75 11.62 -5.86
CA MET A 133 -2.56 10.91 -4.88
C MET A 133 -1.83 10.79 -3.54
N LEU A 134 -0.52 10.45 -3.57
CA LEU A 134 0.29 10.37 -2.35
C LEU A 134 0.42 11.73 -1.65
N LYS A 135 0.61 12.80 -2.45
CA LYS A 135 0.64 14.16 -1.94
C LYS A 135 -0.70 14.56 -1.29
N ALA A 136 -1.82 14.23 -1.92
CA ALA A 136 -3.15 14.49 -1.38
C ALA A 136 -3.44 13.70 -0.09
N ALA A 137 -2.92 12.48 0.02
CA ALA A 137 -3.10 11.61 1.20
C ALA A 137 -2.29 12.07 2.43
N GLY A 138 -1.20 12.80 2.25
CA GLY A 138 -0.30 13.21 3.34
C GLY A 138 -0.99 13.81 4.56
N PRO A 139 -1.86 14.84 4.40
CA PRO A 139 -2.59 15.43 5.51
C PRO A 139 -3.50 14.46 6.29
N TYR A 140 -4.04 13.45 5.63
CA TYR A 140 -4.92 12.44 6.23
C TYR A 140 -4.14 11.37 7.01
N ILE A 141 -2.90 11.08 6.60
CA ILE A 141 -2.00 10.17 7.32
C ILE A 141 -1.49 10.86 8.60
N GLY A 142 -1.24 12.18 8.54
CA GLY A 142 -0.85 12.99 9.70
C GLY A 142 0.56 12.72 10.22
N PHE A 143 1.45 12.17 9.41
CA PHE A 143 2.85 11.93 9.75
C PHE A 143 3.77 12.36 8.59
N PRO A 144 4.82 13.17 8.84
CA PRO A 144 5.78 13.58 7.81
C PRO A 144 6.83 12.49 7.60
N PHE A 145 6.91 11.95 6.38
CA PHE A 145 7.95 11.01 5.97
C PHE A 145 9.17 11.74 5.39
N ASP A 146 10.37 11.15 5.51
CA ASP A 146 11.58 11.69 4.91
C ASP A 146 11.55 11.54 3.38
N PHE A 147 10.92 10.46 2.89
CA PHE A 147 10.70 10.22 1.46
C PHE A 147 9.28 9.70 1.21
N VAL A 148 8.63 10.20 0.16
CA VAL A 148 7.34 9.69 -0.34
C VAL A 148 7.54 9.34 -1.82
N ILE A 149 7.65 8.04 -2.11
CA ILE A 149 8.04 7.50 -3.40
C ILE A 149 6.84 6.83 -4.06
N SER A 150 6.45 7.32 -5.23
CA SER A 150 5.47 6.68 -6.10
C SER A 150 6.15 5.69 -7.05
N VAL A 151 5.48 4.59 -7.36
CA VAL A 151 5.94 3.67 -8.42
C VAL A 151 6.03 4.31 -9.80
N GLN A 152 5.41 5.49 -10.01
CA GLN A 152 5.58 6.29 -11.23
C GLN A 152 7.04 6.67 -11.49
N GLU A 153 7.88 6.77 -10.43
CA GLU A 153 9.31 7.03 -10.56
C GLU A 153 10.04 5.91 -11.31
N ALA A 154 9.57 4.67 -11.13
CA ALA A 154 10.13 3.49 -11.78
C ALA A 154 9.41 3.13 -13.09
N GLY A 155 8.17 3.57 -13.28
CA GLY A 155 7.31 3.17 -14.38
C GLY A 155 6.79 1.73 -14.28
N TYR A 156 6.83 1.10 -13.09
CA TYR A 156 6.39 -0.26 -12.83
C TYR A 156 5.70 -0.36 -11.48
N PHE A 157 4.64 -1.15 -11.38
CA PHE A 157 4.01 -1.47 -10.11
C PHE A 157 4.82 -2.48 -9.29
N LYS A 158 4.72 -2.41 -7.98
CA LYS A 158 5.19 -3.48 -7.10
C LYS A 158 4.44 -4.78 -7.43
N PRO A 159 5.09 -5.95 -7.44
CA PRO A 159 6.43 -6.23 -6.94
C PRO A 159 7.53 -6.25 -8.03
N HIS A 160 7.41 -5.49 -9.11
CA HIS A 160 8.48 -5.44 -10.11
C HIS A 160 9.77 -4.90 -9.49
N TRP A 161 10.91 -5.55 -9.74
CA TRP A 161 12.21 -5.24 -9.11
C TRP A 161 12.69 -3.80 -9.34
N ARG A 162 12.37 -3.20 -10.50
CA ARG A 162 12.74 -1.80 -10.82
C ARG A 162 12.13 -0.79 -9.85
N THR A 163 10.99 -1.13 -9.26
CA THR A 163 10.34 -0.27 -8.26
C THR A 163 11.17 -0.16 -6.99
N TYR A 164 11.71 -1.28 -6.51
CA TYR A 164 12.58 -1.30 -5.33
C TYR A 164 13.96 -0.70 -5.64
N ALA A 165 14.48 -0.93 -6.86
CA ALA A 165 15.74 -0.32 -7.31
C ALA A 165 15.63 1.22 -7.39
N LYS A 166 14.49 1.75 -7.88
CA LYS A 166 14.28 3.19 -7.92
C LYS A 166 14.12 3.77 -6.50
N ALA A 167 13.51 3.05 -5.57
CA ALA A 167 13.45 3.47 -4.18
C ALA A 167 14.85 3.49 -3.52
N GLU A 168 15.68 2.48 -3.74
CA GLU A 168 17.10 2.44 -3.30
C GLU A 168 17.88 3.67 -3.82
N GLU A 169 17.75 3.97 -5.13
CA GLU A 169 18.38 5.13 -5.78
C GLU A 169 17.96 6.46 -5.13
N ILE A 170 16.64 6.66 -4.91
CA ILE A 170 16.11 7.91 -4.34
C ILE A 170 16.53 8.08 -2.87
N ILE A 171 16.52 6.99 -2.10
CA ILE A 171 16.87 6.99 -0.69
C ILE A 171 18.39 7.19 -0.50
N GLY A 172 19.22 6.69 -1.41
CA GLY A 172 20.66 6.81 -1.36
C GLY A 172 21.34 5.94 -0.32
N GLU A 173 20.69 4.85 0.12
CA GLU A 173 21.24 3.87 1.06
C GLU A 173 21.28 2.49 0.41
N GLU A 174 22.27 1.68 0.74
CA GLU A 174 22.38 0.30 0.26
C GLU A 174 21.16 -0.54 0.65
N ARG A 175 20.65 -1.36 -0.28
CA ARG A 175 19.45 -2.20 -0.07
C ARG A 175 19.52 -3.08 1.18
N SER A 176 20.71 -3.53 1.58
CA SER A 176 20.96 -4.28 2.81
C SER A 176 20.69 -3.49 4.09
N SER A 177 20.74 -2.14 4.01
CA SER A 177 20.41 -1.21 5.10
C SER A 177 18.96 -0.73 5.09
N ILE A 178 18.15 -1.23 4.16
CA ILE A 178 16.73 -0.89 4.03
C ILE A 178 15.89 -2.05 4.57
N LEU A 179 14.96 -1.74 5.48
CA LEU A 179 13.90 -2.66 5.91
C LEU A 179 12.60 -2.26 5.23
N PHE A 180 12.13 -3.09 4.32
CA PHE A 180 10.83 -2.90 3.68
C PHE A 180 9.72 -3.50 4.53
N VAL A 181 8.68 -2.74 4.82
CA VAL A 181 7.60 -3.09 5.75
C VAL A 181 6.25 -3.12 5.04
N ALA A 182 5.57 -4.24 5.02
CA ALA A 182 4.26 -4.38 4.38
C ALA A 182 3.33 -5.39 5.07
N ASN A 183 2.03 -5.20 4.92
CA ASN A 183 0.98 -6.17 5.28
C ASN A 183 0.63 -7.14 4.14
N HIS A 184 1.29 -7.04 3.01
CA HIS A 184 1.04 -7.87 1.83
C HIS A 184 2.25 -8.75 1.54
N ALA A 185 2.05 -10.08 1.54
CA ALA A 185 3.12 -11.03 1.30
C ALA A 185 3.83 -10.80 -0.05
N PHE A 186 3.07 -10.51 -1.12
CA PHE A 186 3.65 -10.27 -2.45
C PHE A 186 4.69 -9.13 -2.44
N ASP A 187 4.45 -8.10 -1.64
CA ASP A 187 5.31 -6.92 -1.56
C ASP A 187 6.59 -7.21 -0.77
N CYS A 188 6.46 -7.91 0.38
CA CYS A 188 7.62 -8.44 1.12
C CYS A 188 8.44 -9.41 0.25
N ILE A 189 7.79 -10.30 -0.52
CA ILE A 189 8.47 -11.22 -1.43
C ILE A 189 9.25 -10.46 -2.50
N GLY A 190 8.64 -9.44 -3.12
CA GLY A 190 9.30 -8.62 -4.15
C GLY A 190 10.51 -7.86 -3.62
N ALA A 191 10.36 -7.20 -2.46
CA ALA A 191 11.46 -6.49 -1.80
C ALA A 191 12.59 -7.45 -1.37
N LYS A 192 12.24 -8.61 -0.82
CA LYS A 192 13.21 -9.65 -0.42
C LYS A 192 13.96 -10.23 -1.61
N ALA A 193 13.26 -10.53 -2.71
CA ALA A 193 13.85 -11.01 -3.95
C ALA A 193 14.81 -9.98 -4.56
N PHE A 194 14.54 -8.69 -4.38
CA PHE A 194 15.44 -7.60 -4.77
C PHE A 194 16.68 -7.50 -3.87
N GLY A 195 16.66 -8.05 -2.66
CA GLY A 195 17.76 -8.08 -1.69
C GLY A 195 17.61 -7.11 -0.52
N MET A 196 16.44 -6.49 -0.35
CA MET A 196 16.12 -5.73 0.86
C MET A 196 15.82 -6.69 2.03
N ARG A 197 15.97 -6.19 3.26
CA ARG A 197 15.38 -6.83 4.43
C ARG A 197 13.89 -6.55 4.46
N THR A 198 13.09 -7.45 5.05
CA THR A 198 11.64 -7.32 5.04
C THR A 198 11.00 -7.61 6.39
N ALA A 199 10.00 -6.82 6.76
CA ALA A 199 9.13 -7.05 7.88
C ALA A 199 7.68 -7.17 7.40
N PHE A 200 7.03 -8.28 7.76
CA PHE A 200 5.62 -8.49 7.48
C PHE A 200 4.78 -8.06 8.68
N ILE A 201 3.84 -7.14 8.47
CA ILE A 201 2.85 -6.75 9.49
C ILE A 201 1.64 -7.66 9.36
N ASP A 202 1.50 -8.64 10.25
CA ASP A 202 0.39 -9.61 10.21
C ASP A 202 -0.89 -9.07 10.86
N ARG A 203 -1.45 -8.00 10.30
CA ARG A 203 -2.71 -7.41 10.77
C ARG A 203 -3.91 -8.34 10.71
N ARG A 204 -3.84 -9.40 9.93
CA ARG A 204 -4.97 -10.30 9.65
C ARG A 204 -4.86 -11.65 10.32
N LYS A 205 -3.78 -11.89 11.06
CA LYS A 205 -3.45 -13.20 11.67
C LYS A 205 -3.55 -14.33 10.64
N ARG A 206 -2.91 -14.11 9.48
CA ARG A 206 -2.87 -15.08 8.38
C ARG A 206 -1.43 -15.53 8.17
N PRO A 207 -1.21 -16.82 7.87
CA PRO A 207 0.14 -17.27 7.57
C PRO A 207 0.70 -16.49 6.37
N PHE A 208 1.99 -16.18 6.41
CA PHE A 208 2.69 -15.52 5.30
C PHE A 208 2.66 -16.38 4.02
N GLY A 209 2.63 -17.70 4.19
CA GLY A 209 2.67 -18.67 3.14
C GLY A 209 4.08 -19.24 2.93
N GLU A 210 4.12 -20.38 2.24
CA GLU A 210 5.39 -21.03 1.89
C GLU A 210 5.98 -20.39 0.64
N THR A 211 7.18 -19.84 0.78
CA THR A 211 7.95 -19.21 -0.29
C THR A 211 9.43 -19.20 0.09
N GLN A 212 10.32 -19.22 -0.89
CA GLN A 212 11.76 -19.07 -0.65
C GLN A 212 12.17 -17.68 -0.13
N HIS A 213 11.29 -16.70 -0.23
CA HIS A 213 11.52 -15.32 0.20
C HIS A 213 10.76 -15.01 1.48
N GLN A 214 11.08 -15.72 2.56
CA GLN A 214 10.50 -15.47 3.88
C GLN A 214 10.93 -14.09 4.42
N PRO A 215 10.05 -13.36 5.14
CA PRO A 215 10.42 -12.10 5.76
C PRO A 215 11.43 -12.31 6.88
N ASP A 216 12.22 -11.27 7.16
CA ASP A 216 13.19 -11.29 8.27
C ASP A 216 12.49 -11.11 9.62
N LEU A 217 11.36 -10.39 9.63
CA LEU A 217 10.52 -10.17 10.81
C LEU A 217 9.05 -10.41 10.45
N ILE A 218 8.30 -10.96 11.41
CA ILE A 218 6.84 -10.99 11.41
C ILE A 218 6.38 -10.37 12.72
N VAL A 219 5.60 -9.30 12.63
CA VAL A 219 5.08 -8.55 13.78
C VAL A 219 3.59 -8.27 13.58
N ALA A 220 2.84 -8.12 14.68
CA ALA A 220 1.40 -7.91 14.62
C ALA A 220 1.01 -6.49 14.18
N ASP A 221 1.79 -5.48 14.58
CA ASP A 221 1.49 -4.07 14.39
C ASP A 221 2.75 -3.19 14.44
N PHE A 222 2.57 -1.87 14.29
CA PHE A 222 3.67 -0.90 14.34
C PHE A 222 4.27 -0.73 15.72
N LYS A 223 3.53 -1.02 16.78
CA LYS A 223 4.05 -0.99 18.14
C LYS A 223 5.08 -2.10 18.34
N GLU A 224 4.72 -3.33 17.99
CA GLU A 224 5.64 -4.47 18.07
C GLU A 224 6.85 -4.29 17.15
N LEU A 225 6.65 -3.70 15.94
CA LEU A 225 7.76 -3.35 15.06
C LEU A 225 8.74 -2.40 15.73
N ALA A 226 8.24 -1.33 16.37
CA ALA A 226 9.08 -0.34 17.03
C ALA A 226 9.81 -0.92 18.27
N GLU A 227 9.15 -1.78 19.02
CA GLU A 227 9.74 -2.50 20.17
C GLU A 227 10.85 -3.48 19.70
N THR A 228 10.65 -4.16 18.58
CA THR A 228 11.62 -5.11 18.02
C THR A 228 12.87 -4.41 17.48
N LEU A 229 12.73 -3.16 17.03
CA LEU A 229 13.79 -2.34 16.44
C LEU A 229 14.39 -1.30 17.41
N ALA A 230 14.06 -1.38 18.70
CA ALA A 230 14.58 -0.49 19.74
C ALA A 230 16.06 -0.71 20.05
#